data_8f69274c925f1e5dda3980fd45f53730
#
_entry.id   8f69274c925f1e5dda3980fd45f53730
#
_cell.length_a   1.000
_cell.length_b   1.000
_cell.length_c   1.000
_cell.angle_alpha   90.00
_cell.angle_beta   90.00
_cell.angle_gamma   90.00
#
_symmetry.space_group_name_H-M   'P 1'
#
loop_
_entity.id
_entity.type
_entity.pdbx_description
1 polymer ?
#
loop_
_entity_poly.entity_id
_entity_poly.type
_entity_poly.pdbx_seq_one_letter_code
_entity_poly.pdbx_strand_id
1 'polypeptide(L)'
;MKRFWIASLGLAACALTAQEKVIPLYDGPAPGSEDWTHFERESVSNLWNTRVVFNVSRPTLTWFAPDRARANGTAVIICPGGAFFALSIDSEGRDVARWLAERGVHAFVLKYRLVKCETDDPTREVMTRGPLDAVVAPVVKLAMADGLAAVRHVRDRAAEYGVNPRRIGILGFSAGGTVAASVAYNYDPGSRPDFVAPIYLAYHWTIKDRGVPTDAPPMFIVAASDDQLRLAPHSVELYQDWTRAGHSAELHLYARGGHGFGMRRQNLPSDRWIERFADWLDMNGWMRP
;
A
#
# COMPACT_ATOMS: atom_id res chain seq x y z
N MET A 1 49.91 -41.88 17.33
CA MET A 1 49.23 -40.58 17.28
C MET A 1 48.28 -40.54 16.09
N LYS A 2 46.97 -40.74 16.34
CA LYS A 2 45.95 -40.70 15.30
C LYS A 2 45.35 -39.30 15.28
N ARG A 3 45.48 -38.60 14.14
CA ARG A 3 44.88 -37.27 13.92
C ARG A 3 43.43 -37.45 13.47
N PHE A 4 42.47 -36.98 14.27
CA PHE A 4 41.08 -36.85 13.89
C PHE A 4 40.90 -35.52 13.11
N TRP A 5 40.43 -35.62 11.88
CA TRP A 5 39.98 -34.47 11.10
C TRP A 5 38.47 -34.27 11.41
N ILE A 6 38.13 -33.14 11.99
CA ILE A 6 36.75 -32.73 12.15
C ILE A 6 36.39 -31.92 10.89
N ALA A 7 35.54 -32.49 10.05
CA ALA A 7 34.96 -31.79 8.91
C ALA A 7 33.77 -30.93 9.42
N SER A 8 33.95 -29.61 9.44
CA SER A 8 32.87 -28.68 9.71
C SER A 8 32.00 -28.56 8.46
N LEU A 9 30.78 -29.15 8.49
CA LEU A 9 29.73 -28.86 7.52
C LEU A 9 29.22 -27.43 7.79
N GLY A 10 29.62 -26.50 6.93
CA GLY A 10 29.00 -25.18 6.88
C GLY A 10 27.61 -25.30 6.26
N LEU A 11 26.55 -25.15 7.05
CA LEU A 11 25.20 -24.91 6.52
C LEU A 11 25.22 -23.52 5.83
N ALA A 12 25.21 -23.53 4.50
CA ALA A 12 24.88 -22.34 3.72
C ALA A 12 23.38 -22.08 3.94
N ALA A 13 23.05 -21.05 4.72
CA ALA A 13 21.71 -20.52 4.80
C ALA A 13 21.39 -19.89 3.43
N CYS A 14 20.65 -20.63 2.59
CA CYS A 14 20.07 -20.09 1.37
C CYS A 14 19.02 -19.06 1.80
N ALA A 15 19.32 -17.78 1.60
CA ALA A 15 18.33 -16.72 1.77
C ALA A 15 17.25 -16.95 0.72
N LEU A 16 16.12 -17.55 1.11
CA LEU A 16 14.95 -17.66 0.26
C LEU A 16 14.42 -16.24 0.03
N THR A 17 14.73 -15.68 -1.11
CA THR A 17 14.11 -14.43 -1.57
C THR A 17 12.63 -14.73 -1.82
N ALA A 18 11.76 -13.89 -1.27
CA ALA A 18 10.31 -13.97 -1.53
C ALA A 18 10.07 -14.01 -3.04
N GLN A 19 9.28 -14.99 -3.48
CA GLN A 19 8.97 -15.15 -4.91
C GLN A 19 8.08 -13.99 -5.36
N GLU A 20 8.57 -13.14 -6.25
CA GLU A 20 7.81 -12.03 -6.85
C GLU A 20 7.08 -12.53 -8.10
N LYS A 21 5.76 -12.32 -8.19
CA LYS A 21 4.93 -12.63 -9.37
C LYS A 21 4.08 -11.42 -9.72
N VAL A 22 4.21 -10.91 -10.93
CA VAL A 22 3.35 -9.84 -11.45
C VAL A 22 2.08 -10.45 -12.05
N ILE A 23 0.93 -9.89 -11.67
CA ILE A 23 -0.41 -10.38 -11.99
C ILE A 23 -1.21 -9.21 -12.57
N PRO A 24 -1.74 -9.31 -13.79
CA PRO A 24 -2.70 -8.32 -14.29
C PRO A 24 -3.91 -8.24 -13.36
N LEU A 25 -4.37 -7.02 -13.07
CA LEU A 25 -5.56 -6.83 -12.22
C LEU A 25 -6.85 -7.12 -12.99
N TYR A 26 -6.85 -6.89 -14.28
CA TYR A 26 -7.97 -7.13 -15.20
C TYR A 26 -7.55 -8.05 -16.34
N ASP A 27 -8.46 -8.87 -16.86
CA ASP A 27 -8.20 -9.79 -17.96
C ASP A 27 -8.05 -9.08 -19.33
N GLY A 28 -8.30 -7.77 -19.36
CA GLY A 28 -8.22 -6.91 -20.56
C GLY A 28 -7.91 -5.46 -20.17
N PRO A 29 -8.28 -4.48 -21.02
CA PRO A 29 -8.20 -3.07 -20.65
C PRO A 29 -8.98 -2.79 -19.38
N ALA A 30 -8.43 -1.92 -18.52
CA ALA A 30 -9.10 -1.57 -17.27
C ALA A 30 -10.34 -0.71 -17.55
N PRO A 31 -11.50 -0.99 -16.91
CA PRO A 31 -12.74 -0.26 -17.13
C PRO A 31 -12.59 1.26 -16.95
N GLY A 32 -13.04 2.04 -17.94
CA GLY A 32 -12.96 3.50 -17.97
C GLY A 32 -11.62 4.06 -18.48
N SER A 33 -10.75 3.20 -19.03
CA SER A 33 -9.50 3.58 -19.69
C SER A 33 -9.16 2.63 -20.85
N GLU A 34 -10.18 2.12 -21.54
CA GLU A 34 -10.08 1.12 -22.61
C GLU A 34 -9.28 1.66 -23.80
N ASP A 35 -9.33 2.95 -24.03
CA ASP A 35 -8.64 3.68 -25.10
C ASP A 35 -7.21 4.12 -24.76
N TRP A 36 -6.75 3.82 -23.54
CA TRP A 36 -5.40 4.23 -23.13
C TRP A 36 -4.33 3.37 -23.82
N THR A 37 -3.46 4.05 -24.57
CA THR A 37 -2.41 3.41 -25.37
C THR A 37 -0.99 3.66 -24.85
N HIS A 38 -0.85 4.47 -23.81
CA HIS A 38 0.45 4.74 -23.20
C HIS A 38 0.91 3.57 -22.31
N PHE A 39 2.21 3.47 -22.13
CA PHE A 39 2.85 2.41 -21.37
C PHE A 39 3.48 2.94 -20.09
N GLU A 40 3.52 2.08 -19.10
CA GLU A 40 4.23 2.28 -17.84
C GLU A 40 5.72 2.58 -18.12
N ARG A 41 6.27 3.51 -17.33
CA ARG A 41 7.68 3.90 -17.36
C ARG A 41 8.21 3.97 -15.93
N GLU A 42 9.53 3.86 -15.80
CA GLU A 42 10.24 4.05 -14.54
C GLU A 42 11.29 5.14 -14.68
N SER A 43 11.48 5.91 -13.61
CA SER A 43 12.57 6.88 -13.49
C SER A 43 13.03 7.01 -12.04
N VAL A 44 14.13 7.72 -11.81
CA VAL A 44 14.56 8.10 -10.47
C VAL A 44 14.12 9.54 -10.21
N SER A 45 13.24 9.72 -9.25
CA SER A 45 12.84 11.06 -8.79
C SER A 45 13.93 11.65 -7.91
N ASN A 46 14.58 12.71 -8.36
CA ASN A 46 15.54 13.46 -7.55
C ASN A 46 14.87 14.18 -6.37
N LEU A 47 13.61 14.61 -6.54
CA LEU A 47 12.86 15.29 -5.49
C LEU A 47 12.53 14.34 -4.33
N TRP A 48 12.15 13.09 -4.65
CA TRP A 48 11.76 12.10 -3.64
C TRP A 48 12.89 11.13 -3.28
N ASN A 49 14.04 11.25 -3.98
CA ASN A 49 15.20 10.37 -3.81
C ASN A 49 14.81 8.88 -3.79
N THR A 50 14.00 8.47 -4.77
CA THR A 50 13.49 7.10 -4.91
C THR A 50 13.17 6.79 -6.36
N ARG A 51 13.15 5.50 -6.69
CA ARG A 51 12.62 5.02 -7.97
C ARG A 51 11.09 5.19 -7.96
N VAL A 52 10.58 5.71 -9.06
CA VAL A 52 9.15 5.92 -9.28
C VAL A 52 8.70 5.20 -10.55
N VAL A 53 7.50 4.64 -10.47
CA VAL A 53 6.76 4.12 -11.62
C VAL A 53 5.71 5.18 -11.99
N PHE A 54 5.53 5.45 -13.27
CA PHE A 54 4.53 6.39 -13.77
C PHE A 54 3.88 5.89 -15.06
N ASN A 55 2.83 6.56 -15.53
CA ASN A 55 2.08 6.14 -16.72
C ASN A 55 1.44 4.75 -16.61
N VAL A 56 1.00 4.37 -15.43
CA VAL A 56 0.25 3.11 -15.26
C VAL A 56 -1.10 3.25 -15.94
N SER A 57 -1.26 2.54 -17.06
CA SER A 57 -2.53 2.42 -17.82
C SER A 57 -3.17 1.04 -17.65
N ARG A 58 -2.37 0.05 -17.29
CA ARG A 58 -2.78 -1.34 -17.03
C ARG A 58 -2.43 -1.72 -15.60
N PRO A 59 -3.37 -1.65 -14.66
CA PRO A 59 -3.12 -2.00 -13.27
C PRO A 59 -2.64 -3.42 -13.08
N THR A 60 -1.68 -3.60 -12.17
CA THR A 60 -1.13 -4.91 -11.81
C THR A 60 -0.98 -5.05 -10.29
N LEU A 61 -0.99 -6.31 -9.83
CA LEU A 61 -0.56 -6.69 -8.51
C LEU A 61 0.80 -7.38 -8.60
N THR A 62 1.79 -6.95 -7.83
CA THR A 62 3.01 -7.73 -7.64
C THR A 62 2.88 -8.49 -6.33
N TRP A 63 2.73 -9.80 -6.42
CA TRP A 63 2.61 -10.68 -5.25
C TRP A 63 3.98 -11.05 -4.70
N PHE A 64 4.16 -10.83 -3.42
CA PHE A 64 5.28 -11.26 -2.59
C PHE A 64 4.78 -12.38 -1.68
N ALA A 65 5.08 -13.62 -2.06
CA ALA A 65 4.66 -14.78 -1.29
C ALA A 65 5.57 -14.97 -0.07
N PRO A 66 5.03 -15.18 1.13
CA PRO A 66 5.82 -15.61 2.27
C PRO A 66 6.32 -17.05 2.07
N ASP A 67 7.31 -17.44 2.87
CA ASP A 67 7.67 -18.85 3.00
C ASP A 67 6.42 -19.64 3.46
N ARG A 68 6.14 -20.75 2.76
CA ARG A 68 4.98 -21.62 3.06
C ARG A 68 4.93 -22.08 4.51
N ALA A 69 6.09 -22.33 5.12
CA ALA A 69 6.18 -22.77 6.51
C ALA A 69 5.83 -21.65 7.52
N ARG A 70 5.83 -20.39 7.08
CA ARG A 70 5.54 -19.21 7.91
C ARG A 70 4.19 -18.57 7.56
N ALA A 71 3.62 -18.93 6.41
CA ALA A 71 2.39 -18.30 5.91
C ALA A 71 1.26 -18.42 6.94
N ASN A 72 0.70 -17.27 7.34
CA ASN A 72 -0.36 -17.20 8.35
C ASN A 72 -1.76 -16.97 7.74
N GLY A 73 -1.85 -16.96 6.40
CA GLY A 73 -3.10 -16.78 5.66
C GLY A 73 -3.59 -15.33 5.58
N THR A 74 -2.90 -14.37 6.17
CA THR A 74 -3.24 -12.94 6.03
C THR A 74 -2.65 -12.36 4.77
N ALA A 75 -3.39 -11.48 4.10
CA ALA A 75 -2.95 -10.73 2.94
C ALA A 75 -3.07 -9.22 3.14
N VAL A 76 -2.09 -8.47 2.64
CA VAL A 76 -2.10 -6.99 2.62
C VAL A 76 -1.88 -6.51 1.19
N ILE A 77 -2.84 -5.75 0.67
CA ILE A 77 -2.69 -4.99 -0.58
C ILE A 77 -2.03 -3.67 -0.23
N ILE A 78 -0.97 -3.31 -0.92
CA ILE A 78 -0.15 -2.13 -0.66
C ILE A 78 -0.29 -1.17 -1.82
N CYS A 79 -0.77 0.05 -1.55
CA CYS A 79 -0.93 1.14 -2.50
C CYS A 79 0.15 2.19 -2.26
N PRO A 80 1.22 2.25 -3.08
CA PRO A 80 2.27 3.27 -2.92
C PRO A 80 1.73 4.69 -3.10
N GLY A 81 2.39 5.68 -2.51
CA GLY A 81 2.11 7.09 -2.75
C GLY A 81 2.75 7.62 -4.03
N GLY A 82 2.45 8.87 -4.36
CA GLY A 82 2.99 9.56 -5.54
C GLY A 82 1.97 10.45 -6.23
N ALA A 83 1.08 11.04 -5.45
CA ALA A 83 0.14 12.09 -5.87
C ALA A 83 -0.65 11.77 -7.16
N PHE A 84 -0.98 10.50 -7.41
CA PHE A 84 -1.72 9.99 -8.58
C PHE A 84 -1.04 10.22 -9.94
N PHE A 85 0.20 10.64 -9.99
CA PHE A 85 1.00 10.74 -11.22
C PHE A 85 2.25 9.86 -11.22
N ALA A 86 2.66 9.35 -10.07
CA ALA A 86 3.74 8.40 -9.91
C ALA A 86 3.46 7.44 -8.74
N LEU A 87 4.28 6.39 -8.59
CA LEU A 87 4.28 5.48 -7.45
C LEU A 87 5.69 5.39 -6.87
N SER A 88 5.87 5.68 -5.59
CA SER A 88 7.10 5.45 -4.83
C SER A 88 7.28 3.95 -4.60
N ILE A 89 7.63 3.22 -5.66
CA ILE A 89 7.47 1.78 -5.77
C ILE A 89 8.36 0.97 -4.82
N ASP A 90 9.51 1.51 -4.41
CA ASP A 90 10.42 0.81 -3.51
C ASP A 90 10.01 1.04 -2.05
N SER A 91 10.21 2.25 -1.50
CA SER A 91 10.04 2.54 -0.06
C SER A 91 8.59 2.45 0.45
N GLU A 92 7.59 2.59 -0.43
CA GLU A 92 6.17 2.54 -0.11
C GLU A 92 5.46 1.35 -0.77
N GLY A 93 6.21 0.46 -1.41
CA GLY A 93 5.70 -0.73 -2.08
C GLY A 93 6.52 -1.97 -1.74
N ARG A 94 7.60 -2.21 -2.48
CA ARG A 94 8.39 -3.44 -2.41
C ARG A 94 9.02 -3.70 -1.06
N ASP A 95 9.56 -2.68 -0.39
CA ASP A 95 10.23 -2.85 0.90
C ASP A 95 9.21 -3.21 1.99
N VAL A 96 8.02 -2.61 1.96
CA VAL A 96 6.89 -2.99 2.83
C VAL A 96 6.46 -4.43 2.55
N ALA A 97 6.33 -4.80 1.28
CA ALA A 97 5.90 -6.13 0.87
C ALA A 97 6.90 -7.22 1.31
N ARG A 98 8.20 -6.99 1.13
CA ARG A 98 9.24 -7.91 1.60
C ARG A 98 9.21 -8.05 3.11
N TRP A 99 9.12 -6.93 3.83
CA TRP A 99 9.06 -6.92 5.28
C TRP A 99 7.88 -7.74 5.83
N LEU A 100 6.71 -7.64 5.21
CA LEU A 100 5.51 -8.41 5.56
C LEU A 100 5.66 -9.89 5.19
N ALA A 101 6.18 -10.19 3.98
CA ALA A 101 6.38 -11.57 3.52
C ALA A 101 7.36 -12.34 4.41
N GLU A 102 8.44 -11.71 4.89
CA GLU A 102 9.37 -12.28 5.87
C GLU A 102 8.69 -12.68 7.19
N ARG A 103 7.50 -12.10 7.48
CA ARG A 103 6.70 -12.36 8.70
C ARG A 103 5.46 -13.22 8.46
N GLY A 104 5.38 -13.87 7.29
CA GLY A 104 4.32 -14.82 6.98
C GLY A 104 3.05 -14.20 6.39
N VAL A 105 3.06 -12.91 6.07
CA VAL A 105 1.93 -12.19 5.47
C VAL A 105 2.10 -12.14 3.96
N HIS A 106 1.07 -12.53 3.20
CA HIS A 106 1.05 -12.33 1.75
C HIS A 106 0.93 -10.84 1.44
N ALA A 107 1.81 -10.30 0.63
CA ALA A 107 1.78 -8.89 0.27
C ALA A 107 1.59 -8.72 -1.24
N PHE A 108 0.73 -7.77 -1.61
CA PHE A 108 0.39 -7.48 -3.01
C PHE A 108 0.58 -5.99 -3.27
N VAL A 109 1.62 -5.61 -3.99
CA VAL A 109 1.84 -4.21 -4.36
C VAL A 109 0.97 -3.88 -5.56
N LEU A 110 0.05 -2.95 -5.38
CA LEU A 110 -0.86 -2.47 -6.44
C LEU A 110 -0.22 -1.30 -7.19
N LYS A 111 -0.04 -1.47 -8.48
CA LYS A 111 0.15 -0.36 -9.40
C LYS A 111 -1.22 0.06 -9.94
N TYR A 112 -1.79 1.09 -9.35
CA TYR A 112 -3.08 1.66 -9.77
C TYR A 112 -2.90 2.72 -10.86
N ARG A 113 -3.96 3.04 -11.62
CA ARG A 113 -3.93 3.99 -12.74
C ARG A 113 -3.50 5.40 -12.32
N LEU A 114 -2.69 6.01 -13.18
CA LEU A 114 -2.06 7.30 -12.95
C LEU A 114 -2.32 8.27 -14.11
N VAL A 115 -2.16 9.56 -13.82
CA VAL A 115 -2.12 10.59 -14.87
C VAL A 115 -1.02 10.28 -15.87
N LYS A 116 -1.33 10.42 -17.16
CA LYS A 116 -0.34 10.32 -18.23
C LYS A 116 0.64 11.48 -18.18
N CYS A 117 1.93 11.17 -18.26
CA CYS A 117 3.04 12.10 -18.38
C CYS A 117 3.80 11.81 -19.69
N GLU A 118 4.25 12.85 -20.35
CA GLU A 118 4.96 12.74 -21.62
C GLU A 118 6.49 12.68 -21.44
N THR A 119 7.00 13.29 -20.38
CA THR A 119 8.43 13.35 -20.09
C THR A 119 8.88 12.30 -19.07
N ASP A 120 10.20 12.13 -18.92
CA ASP A 120 10.81 11.23 -17.91
C ASP A 120 10.88 11.86 -16.49
N ASP A 121 10.43 13.11 -16.35
CA ASP A 121 10.28 13.80 -15.07
C ASP A 121 8.79 14.11 -14.81
N PRO A 122 8.00 13.11 -14.39
CA PRO A 122 6.57 13.26 -14.15
C PRO A 122 6.28 14.30 -13.07
N THR A 123 7.17 14.48 -12.08
CA THR A 123 6.99 15.44 -11.00
C THR A 123 7.03 16.87 -11.55
N ARG A 124 8.07 17.20 -12.29
CA ARG A 124 8.22 18.54 -12.89
C ARG A 124 7.08 18.83 -13.86
N GLU A 125 6.75 17.84 -14.70
CA GLU A 125 5.70 17.98 -15.68
C GLU A 125 4.34 18.28 -15.05
N VAL A 126 3.91 17.50 -14.06
CA VAL A 126 2.62 17.70 -13.39
C VAL A 126 2.56 19.03 -12.66
N MET A 127 3.64 19.42 -11.98
CA MET A 127 3.70 20.71 -11.27
C MET A 127 3.61 21.94 -12.19
N THR A 128 3.89 21.79 -13.48
CA THR A 128 3.77 22.88 -14.49
C THR A 128 2.42 22.88 -15.21
N ARG A 129 1.59 21.84 -15.08
CA ARG A 129 0.28 21.74 -15.74
C ARG A 129 -0.83 22.54 -15.06
N GLY A 130 -0.65 22.93 -13.80
CA GLY A 130 -1.64 23.67 -13.01
C GLY A 130 -1.80 23.13 -11.58
N PRO A 131 -2.91 23.49 -10.91
CA PRO A 131 -3.22 22.96 -9.58
C PRO A 131 -3.31 21.43 -9.59
N LEU A 132 -2.60 20.78 -8.66
CA LEU A 132 -2.47 19.32 -8.61
C LEU A 132 -3.84 18.63 -8.65
N ASP A 133 -4.80 19.10 -7.85
CA ASP A 133 -6.14 18.51 -7.77
C ASP A 133 -6.85 18.47 -9.12
N ALA A 134 -6.74 19.54 -9.91
CA ALA A 134 -7.34 19.59 -11.24
C ALA A 134 -6.65 18.62 -12.22
N VAL A 135 -5.32 18.51 -12.13
CA VAL A 135 -4.54 17.62 -13.00
C VAL A 135 -4.83 16.16 -12.73
N VAL A 136 -4.98 15.77 -11.46
CA VAL A 136 -5.17 14.35 -11.08
C VAL A 136 -6.64 13.93 -11.02
N ALA A 137 -7.58 14.87 -10.97
CA ALA A 137 -9.02 14.57 -10.85
C ALA A 137 -9.53 13.47 -11.80
N PRO A 138 -9.10 13.40 -13.09
CA PRO A 138 -9.56 12.38 -14.02
C PRO A 138 -9.21 10.94 -13.59
N VAL A 139 -8.11 10.74 -12.86
CA VAL A 139 -7.60 9.40 -12.51
C VAL A 139 -7.94 8.96 -11.10
N VAL A 140 -8.29 9.88 -10.20
CA VAL A 140 -8.54 9.55 -8.79
C VAL A 140 -9.61 8.47 -8.64
N LYS A 141 -10.76 8.60 -9.33
CA LYS A 141 -11.83 7.60 -9.29
C LYS A 141 -11.41 6.26 -9.90
N LEU A 142 -10.57 6.28 -10.92
CA LEU A 142 -10.04 5.07 -11.56
C LEU A 142 -9.09 4.34 -10.62
N ALA A 143 -8.19 5.06 -9.94
CA ALA A 143 -7.29 4.49 -8.93
C ALA A 143 -8.06 3.87 -7.74
N MET A 144 -9.16 4.51 -7.31
CA MET A 144 -10.05 3.96 -6.29
C MET A 144 -10.73 2.67 -6.74
N ALA A 145 -11.21 2.62 -7.99
CA ALA A 145 -11.79 1.41 -8.58
C ALA A 145 -10.76 0.28 -8.65
N ASP A 146 -9.49 0.58 -8.95
CA ASP A 146 -8.40 -0.39 -8.94
C ASP A 146 -8.14 -0.93 -7.52
N GLY A 147 -8.24 -0.09 -6.49
CA GLY A 147 -8.17 -0.54 -5.09
C GLY A 147 -9.28 -1.53 -4.71
N LEU A 148 -10.52 -1.24 -5.08
CA LEU A 148 -11.66 -2.17 -4.89
C LEU A 148 -11.47 -3.48 -5.65
N ALA A 149 -11.05 -3.38 -6.92
CA ALA A 149 -10.77 -4.54 -7.77
C ALA A 149 -9.64 -5.41 -7.20
N ALA A 150 -8.61 -4.79 -6.60
CA ALA A 150 -7.50 -5.51 -5.98
C ALA A 150 -7.95 -6.35 -4.77
N VAL A 151 -8.79 -5.80 -3.89
CA VAL A 151 -9.36 -6.55 -2.76
C VAL A 151 -10.19 -7.71 -3.27
N ARG A 152 -11.06 -7.48 -4.25
CA ARG A 152 -11.89 -8.52 -4.87
C ARG A 152 -11.03 -9.61 -5.51
N HIS A 153 -10.03 -9.23 -6.30
CA HIS A 153 -9.12 -10.16 -6.98
C HIS A 153 -8.44 -11.13 -6.00
N VAL A 154 -7.89 -10.59 -4.91
CA VAL A 154 -7.21 -11.41 -3.89
C VAL A 154 -8.22 -12.31 -3.17
N ARG A 155 -9.42 -11.83 -2.88
CA ARG A 155 -10.47 -12.61 -2.22
C ARG A 155 -11.00 -13.74 -3.10
N ASP A 156 -11.29 -13.47 -4.36
CA ASP A 156 -11.81 -14.47 -5.31
C ASP A 156 -10.79 -15.58 -5.58
N ARG A 157 -9.49 -15.27 -5.49
CA ARG A 157 -8.37 -16.20 -5.70
C ARG A 157 -7.65 -16.59 -4.40
N ALA A 158 -8.28 -16.39 -3.24
CA ALA A 158 -7.66 -16.61 -1.94
C ALA A 158 -7.05 -18.03 -1.80
N ALA A 159 -7.75 -19.07 -2.27
CA ALA A 159 -7.27 -20.45 -2.23
C ALA A 159 -6.01 -20.65 -3.11
N GLU A 160 -5.91 -19.99 -4.27
CA GLU A 160 -4.73 -20.04 -5.15
C GLU A 160 -3.48 -19.48 -4.45
N TYR A 161 -3.67 -18.41 -3.67
CA TYR A 161 -2.57 -17.74 -2.95
C TYR A 161 -2.27 -18.36 -1.58
N GLY A 162 -3.13 -19.24 -1.06
CA GLY A 162 -3.03 -19.71 0.33
C GLY A 162 -3.47 -18.66 1.36
N VAL A 163 -4.34 -17.74 0.96
CA VAL A 163 -4.89 -16.66 1.77
C VAL A 163 -6.23 -17.06 2.38
N ASN A 164 -6.49 -16.63 3.61
CA ASN A 164 -7.82 -16.71 4.19
C ASN A 164 -8.67 -15.53 3.65
N PRO A 165 -9.81 -15.78 2.97
CA PRO A 165 -10.62 -14.71 2.37
C PRO A 165 -11.24 -13.73 3.37
N ARG A 166 -11.11 -13.99 4.67
CA ARG A 166 -11.56 -13.11 5.77
C ARG A 166 -10.39 -12.45 6.51
N ARG A 167 -9.19 -12.40 5.89
CA ARG A 167 -7.98 -11.78 6.43
C ARG A 167 -7.24 -10.99 5.35
N ILE A 168 -7.98 -10.16 4.60
CA ILE A 168 -7.45 -9.36 3.49
C ILE A 168 -7.57 -7.88 3.84
N GLY A 169 -6.44 -7.23 4.07
CA GLY A 169 -6.38 -5.79 4.32
C GLY A 169 -5.84 -5.00 3.15
N ILE A 170 -6.03 -3.68 3.24
CA ILE A 170 -5.44 -2.72 2.32
C ILE A 170 -4.69 -1.64 3.09
N LEU A 171 -3.44 -1.40 2.69
CA LEU A 171 -2.55 -0.40 3.23
C LEU A 171 -2.15 0.56 2.11
N GLY A 172 -2.01 1.84 2.41
CA GLY A 172 -1.56 2.77 1.38
C GLY A 172 -0.94 4.03 1.96
N PHE A 173 -0.09 4.67 1.16
CA PHE A 173 0.71 5.83 1.52
C PHE A 173 0.28 7.06 0.74
N SER A 174 0.11 8.22 1.37
CA SER A 174 -0.19 9.47 0.69
C SER A 174 -1.41 9.32 -0.25
N ALA A 175 -1.26 9.50 -1.55
CA ALA A 175 -2.29 9.20 -2.56
C ALA A 175 -2.77 7.74 -2.50
N GLY A 176 -1.87 6.78 -2.28
CA GLY A 176 -2.24 5.38 -2.03
C GLY A 176 -3.00 5.20 -0.72
N GLY A 177 -2.72 6.02 0.30
CA GLY A 177 -3.50 6.10 1.54
C GLY A 177 -4.92 6.61 1.29
N THR A 178 -5.09 7.55 0.36
CA THR A 178 -6.40 7.99 -0.13
C THR A 178 -7.14 6.84 -0.82
N VAL A 179 -6.45 6.04 -1.66
CA VAL A 179 -7.03 4.83 -2.28
C VAL A 179 -7.49 3.85 -1.20
N ALA A 180 -6.63 3.52 -0.22
CA ALA A 180 -6.96 2.59 0.85
C ALA A 180 -8.16 3.06 1.69
N ALA A 181 -8.18 4.33 2.10
CA ALA A 181 -9.30 4.91 2.83
C ALA A 181 -10.58 4.92 1.99
N SER A 182 -10.47 5.24 0.68
CA SER A 182 -11.61 5.21 -0.23
C SER A 182 -12.24 3.81 -0.35
N VAL A 183 -11.42 2.75 -0.39
CA VAL A 183 -11.91 1.37 -0.36
C VAL A 183 -12.72 1.11 0.90
N ALA A 184 -12.26 1.61 2.08
CA ALA A 184 -12.98 1.47 3.35
C ALA A 184 -14.35 2.16 3.41
N TYR A 185 -14.63 3.09 2.49
CA TYR A 185 -15.92 3.78 2.39
C TYR A 185 -16.82 3.24 1.27
N ASN A 186 -16.25 2.64 0.21
CA ASN A 186 -16.95 2.43 -1.05
C ASN A 186 -17.04 0.95 -1.47
N TYR A 187 -16.70 0.03 -0.60
CA TYR A 187 -16.76 -1.40 -0.89
C TYR A 187 -18.18 -1.92 -1.10
N ASP A 188 -18.27 -3.03 -1.78
CA ASP A 188 -19.38 -3.99 -1.72
C ASP A 188 -18.90 -5.28 -0.98
N PRO A 189 -19.78 -6.26 -0.74
CA PRO A 189 -19.40 -7.47 0.00
C PRO A 189 -18.18 -8.21 -0.55
N GLY A 190 -17.96 -8.18 -1.88
CA GLY A 190 -16.81 -8.84 -2.52
C GLY A 190 -15.50 -8.05 -2.38
N SER A 191 -15.56 -6.74 -2.24
CA SER A 191 -14.41 -5.83 -2.16
C SER A 191 -14.20 -5.21 -0.77
N ARG A 192 -14.98 -5.63 0.25
CA ARG A 192 -14.81 -5.12 1.61
C ARG A 192 -13.48 -5.60 2.21
N PRO A 193 -12.56 -4.73 2.60
CA PRO A 193 -11.34 -5.14 3.28
C PRO A 193 -11.66 -5.57 4.71
N ASP A 194 -10.87 -6.51 5.27
CA ASP A 194 -11.04 -6.94 6.65
C ASP A 194 -10.36 -5.98 7.63
N PHE A 195 -9.40 -5.20 7.15
CA PHE A 195 -8.76 -4.07 7.84
C PHE A 195 -8.15 -3.08 6.87
N VAL A 196 -7.91 -1.84 7.33
CA VAL A 196 -7.37 -0.76 6.49
C VAL A 196 -6.25 -0.02 7.22
N ALA A 197 -5.20 0.35 6.49
CA ALA A 197 -4.07 1.09 7.06
C ALA A 197 -3.65 2.27 6.17
N PRO A 198 -4.30 3.45 6.25
CA PRO A 198 -3.87 4.65 5.56
C PRO A 198 -2.74 5.34 6.30
N ILE A 199 -1.64 5.60 5.60
CA ILE A 199 -0.42 6.23 6.12
C ILE A 199 -0.28 7.61 5.48
N TYR A 200 -0.23 8.67 6.29
CA TYR A 200 -0.15 10.10 5.90
C TYR A 200 -1.01 10.45 4.67
N LEU A 201 -2.28 10.03 4.69
CA LEU A 201 -3.21 10.18 3.56
C LEU A 201 -3.66 11.64 3.34
N ALA A 202 -4.10 11.92 2.11
CA ALA A 202 -4.90 13.10 1.79
C ALA A 202 -6.40 12.74 1.84
N TYR A 203 -7.09 13.07 2.94
CA TYR A 203 -8.46 12.60 3.21
C TYR A 203 -9.53 13.30 2.35
N HIS A 204 -9.32 14.58 2.02
CA HIS A 204 -10.38 15.41 1.44
C HIS A 204 -10.78 15.14 -0.02
N TRP A 205 -9.94 14.46 -0.80
CA TRP A 205 -10.13 14.41 -2.25
C TRP A 205 -11.26 13.50 -2.72
N THR A 206 -11.74 12.57 -1.90
CA THR A 206 -12.62 11.51 -2.40
C THR A 206 -13.71 11.05 -1.44
N ILE A 207 -13.61 11.36 -0.17
CA ILE A 207 -14.45 10.73 0.87
C ILE A 207 -15.15 11.74 1.79
N LYS A 208 -14.91 13.03 1.61
CA LYS A 208 -15.37 14.11 2.50
C LYS A 208 -16.89 14.11 2.76
N ASP A 209 -17.68 13.71 1.79
CA ASP A 209 -19.14 13.83 1.85
C ASP A 209 -19.84 12.48 2.12
N ARG A 210 -19.08 11.45 2.47
CA ARG A 210 -19.65 10.12 2.76
C ARG A 210 -19.59 9.80 4.23
N GLY A 211 -20.71 9.30 4.75
CA GLY A 211 -20.74 8.72 6.10
C GLY A 211 -19.91 7.45 6.20
N VAL A 212 -19.37 7.17 7.38
CA VAL A 212 -18.68 5.90 7.67
C VAL A 212 -19.69 4.75 7.55
N PRO A 213 -19.40 3.67 6.81
CA PRO A 213 -20.29 2.52 6.71
C PRO A 213 -20.59 1.88 8.07
N THR A 214 -21.78 1.32 8.24
CA THR A 214 -22.21 0.69 9.50
C THR A 214 -21.44 -0.57 9.87
N ASP A 215 -20.82 -1.22 8.90
CA ASP A 215 -19.96 -2.39 9.06
C ASP A 215 -18.51 -2.11 8.66
N ALA A 216 -18.05 -0.86 8.86
CA ALA A 216 -16.71 -0.43 8.49
C ALA A 216 -15.61 -1.27 9.17
N PRO A 217 -14.51 -1.59 8.44
CA PRO A 217 -13.43 -2.39 8.98
C PRO A 217 -12.61 -1.64 10.04
N PRO A 218 -11.92 -2.31 10.98
CA PRO A 218 -10.97 -1.66 11.86
C PRO A 218 -9.83 -1.01 11.07
N MET A 219 -9.29 0.10 11.62
CA MET A 219 -8.36 0.96 10.92
C MET A 219 -7.10 1.27 11.74
N PHE A 220 -5.94 1.23 11.08
CA PHE A 220 -4.64 1.63 11.62
C PHE A 220 -4.11 2.84 10.85
N ILE A 221 -3.91 3.97 11.50
CA ILE A 221 -3.58 5.24 10.87
C ILE A 221 -2.22 5.72 11.35
N VAL A 222 -1.39 6.24 10.44
CA VAL A 222 -0.07 6.80 10.79
C VAL A 222 0.14 8.13 10.08
N ALA A 223 0.68 9.12 10.80
CA ALA A 223 1.12 10.39 10.23
C ALA A 223 2.26 11.01 11.06
N ALA A 224 2.85 12.09 10.56
CA ALA A 224 3.80 12.92 11.29
C ALA A 224 3.31 14.36 11.36
N SER A 225 3.44 15.01 12.54
CA SER A 225 2.98 16.37 12.77
C SER A 225 3.77 17.42 11.98
N ASP A 226 5.02 17.09 11.64
CA ASP A 226 5.92 17.95 10.84
C ASP A 226 5.82 17.69 9.34
N ASP A 227 4.73 17.03 8.89
CA ASP A 227 4.44 16.81 7.46
C ASP A 227 4.40 18.14 6.71
N GLN A 228 5.33 18.33 5.77
CA GLN A 228 5.47 19.56 4.99
C GLN A 228 4.29 19.81 4.03
N LEU A 229 3.51 18.76 3.70
CA LEU A 229 2.27 18.89 2.95
C LEU A 229 1.06 19.21 3.84
N ARG A 230 1.27 19.29 5.18
CA ARG A 230 0.25 19.59 6.19
C ARG A 230 -0.94 18.62 6.18
N LEU A 231 -0.67 17.33 5.87
CA LEU A 231 -1.71 16.29 5.80
C LEU A 231 -1.98 15.59 7.15
N ALA A 232 -1.19 15.84 8.19
CA ALA A 232 -1.40 15.25 9.51
C ALA A 232 -2.83 15.47 10.06
N PRO A 233 -3.47 16.66 9.94
CA PRO A 233 -4.86 16.86 10.35
C PRO A 233 -5.85 15.93 9.68
N HIS A 234 -5.62 15.52 8.42
CA HIS A 234 -6.48 14.58 7.70
C HIS A 234 -6.51 13.19 8.36
N SER A 235 -5.38 12.74 8.89
CA SER A 235 -5.29 11.48 9.64
C SER A 235 -6.05 11.56 10.97
N VAL A 236 -6.00 12.71 11.64
CA VAL A 236 -6.75 12.97 12.87
C VAL A 236 -8.26 13.02 12.61
N GLU A 237 -8.68 13.70 11.54
CA GLU A 237 -10.09 13.79 11.14
C GLU A 237 -10.64 12.40 10.82
N LEU A 238 -9.94 11.59 10.02
CA LEU A 238 -10.34 10.22 9.70
C LEU A 238 -10.47 9.35 10.95
N TYR A 239 -9.52 9.42 11.88
CA TYR A 239 -9.60 8.73 13.17
C TYR A 239 -10.85 9.13 13.94
N GLN A 240 -11.14 10.43 14.04
CA GLN A 240 -12.30 10.94 14.73
C GLN A 240 -13.62 10.50 14.08
N ASP A 241 -13.70 10.50 12.75
CA ASP A 241 -14.89 10.07 12.05
C ASP A 241 -15.16 8.58 12.27
N TRP A 242 -14.10 7.76 12.24
CA TRP A 242 -14.20 6.33 12.50
C TRP A 242 -14.67 6.01 13.91
N THR A 243 -14.06 6.64 14.90
CA THR A 243 -14.38 6.43 16.34
C THR A 243 -15.75 7.00 16.72
N ARG A 244 -16.16 8.15 16.15
CA ARG A 244 -17.53 8.69 16.33
C ARG A 244 -18.60 7.76 15.76
N ALA A 245 -18.29 7.04 14.67
CA ALA A 245 -19.17 6.03 14.09
C ALA A 245 -19.18 4.70 14.88
N GLY A 246 -18.41 4.59 15.97
CA GLY A 246 -18.36 3.40 16.83
C GLY A 246 -17.43 2.29 16.32
N HIS A 247 -16.56 2.58 15.34
CA HIS A 247 -15.61 1.60 14.79
C HIS A 247 -14.23 1.70 15.44
N SER A 248 -13.51 0.58 15.47
CA SER A 248 -12.14 0.51 15.98
C SER A 248 -11.17 1.25 15.06
N ALA A 249 -10.40 2.16 15.65
CA ALA A 249 -9.29 2.84 14.97
C ALA A 249 -8.12 3.04 15.94
N GLU A 250 -6.90 2.90 15.42
CA GLU A 250 -5.66 3.21 16.12
C GLU A 250 -4.89 4.27 15.33
N LEU A 251 -4.44 5.35 15.98
CA LEU A 251 -3.71 6.45 15.37
C LEU A 251 -2.33 6.61 16.02
N HIS A 252 -1.28 6.54 15.20
CA HIS A 252 0.08 6.91 15.55
C HIS A 252 0.46 8.23 14.88
N LEU A 253 0.49 9.30 15.67
CA LEU A 253 0.90 10.63 15.22
C LEU A 253 2.28 10.96 15.78
N TYR A 254 3.31 10.80 14.97
CA TYR A 254 4.68 11.10 15.34
C TYR A 254 4.94 12.61 15.32
N ALA A 255 5.73 13.12 16.29
CA ALA A 255 6.12 14.52 16.28
C ALA A 255 6.97 14.89 15.05
N ARG A 256 7.80 13.93 14.59
CA ARG A 256 8.74 14.07 13.48
C ARG A 256 8.70 12.86 12.57
N GLY A 257 8.88 13.10 11.27
CA GLY A 257 8.88 12.08 10.21
C GLY A 257 8.81 12.72 8.84
N GLY A 258 8.17 13.87 8.74
CA GLY A 258 7.87 14.54 7.48
C GLY A 258 6.80 13.79 6.69
N HIS A 259 6.61 14.14 5.41
CA HIS A 259 5.78 13.39 4.47
C HIS A 259 6.61 12.36 3.70
N GLY A 260 6.04 11.19 3.42
CA GLY A 260 6.68 10.20 2.56
C GLY A 260 7.82 9.43 3.23
N PHE A 261 7.79 9.23 4.55
CA PHE A 261 8.84 8.47 5.23
C PHE A 261 8.88 6.99 4.81
N GLY A 262 7.74 6.34 4.52
CA GLY A 262 7.69 4.96 4.05
C GLY A 262 8.57 4.02 4.87
N MET A 263 9.43 3.25 4.20
CA MET A 263 10.44 2.37 4.82
C MET A 263 11.83 3.01 4.91
N ARG A 264 11.94 4.32 4.70
CA ARG A 264 13.24 5.02 4.78
C ARG A 264 13.69 5.14 6.21
N ARG A 265 14.99 4.94 6.43
CA ARG A 265 15.60 5.16 7.75
C ARG A 265 15.97 6.63 7.90
N GLN A 266 15.35 7.29 8.89
CA GLN A 266 15.62 8.68 9.26
C GLN A 266 16.26 8.79 10.67
N ASN A 267 16.41 7.65 11.38
CA ASN A 267 16.80 7.57 12.80
C ASN A 267 15.79 8.31 13.70
N LEU A 268 14.50 8.21 13.36
CA LEU A 268 13.38 8.78 14.09
C LEU A 268 12.44 7.68 14.60
N PRO A 269 11.63 7.93 15.62
CA PRO A 269 10.60 6.98 16.09
C PRO A 269 9.65 6.53 14.97
N SER A 270 9.39 7.39 13.97
CA SER A 270 8.58 7.07 12.80
C SER A 270 9.14 5.91 11.95
N ASP A 271 10.45 5.62 12.00
CA ASP A 271 11.03 4.48 11.28
C ASP A 271 10.44 3.13 11.74
N ARG A 272 9.85 3.10 12.93
CA ARG A 272 9.27 1.89 13.54
C ARG A 272 7.75 1.77 13.37
N TRP A 273 7.15 2.56 12.50
CA TRP A 273 5.71 2.51 12.27
C TRP A 273 5.24 1.11 11.81
N ILE A 274 6.04 0.43 11.00
CA ILE A 274 5.73 -0.89 10.47
C ILE A 274 5.71 -1.97 11.56
N GLU A 275 6.54 -1.82 12.61
CA GLU A 275 6.51 -2.70 13.79
C GLU A 275 5.21 -2.48 14.57
N ARG A 276 4.76 -1.22 14.73
CA ARG A 276 3.46 -0.91 15.38
C ARG A 276 2.31 -1.49 14.58
N PHE A 277 2.38 -1.46 13.25
CA PHE A 277 1.40 -2.12 12.40
C PHE A 277 1.38 -3.63 12.62
N ALA A 278 2.54 -4.28 12.73
CA ALA A 278 2.59 -5.72 13.04
C ALA A 278 2.04 -6.06 14.42
N ASP A 279 2.35 -5.26 15.45
CA ASP A 279 1.77 -5.42 16.80
C ASP A 279 0.24 -5.31 16.76
N TRP A 280 -0.27 -4.33 16.00
CA TRP A 280 -1.72 -4.15 15.80
C TRP A 280 -2.35 -5.34 15.03
N LEU A 281 -1.67 -5.85 13.99
CA LEU A 281 -2.13 -7.06 13.30
C LEU A 281 -2.16 -8.27 14.23
N ASP A 282 -1.14 -8.46 15.09
CA ASP A 282 -1.10 -9.57 16.06
C ASP A 282 -2.18 -9.45 17.13
N MET A 283 -2.40 -8.26 17.66
CA MET A 283 -3.48 -7.98 18.62
C MET A 283 -4.86 -8.35 18.05
N ASN A 284 -5.08 -8.14 16.76
CA ASN A 284 -6.31 -8.48 16.06
C ASN A 284 -6.35 -9.94 15.52
N GLY A 285 -5.32 -10.75 15.80
CA GLY A 285 -5.26 -12.16 15.42
C GLY A 285 -4.88 -12.43 13.97
N TRP A 286 -4.38 -11.42 13.23
CA TRP A 286 -3.98 -11.56 11.82
C TRP A 286 -2.52 -11.99 11.61
N MET A 287 -1.69 -12.09 12.66
CA MET A 287 -0.32 -12.60 12.57
C MET A 287 -0.19 -14.08 12.93
N ARG A 288 -1.30 -14.71 13.36
CA ARG A 288 -1.33 -16.13 13.77
C ARG A 288 -1.98 -16.97 12.67
N PRO A 289 -1.55 -18.23 12.46
CA PRO A 289 -2.18 -19.17 11.54
C PRO A 289 -3.67 -19.44 11.81
#